data_6b75c7384ac741cfde717b9a3965fb2c
#
_entry.id   6b75c7384ac741cfde717b9a3965fb2c
#
_cell.length_a   1.000
_cell.length_b   1.000
_cell.length_c   1.000
_cell.angle_alpha   90.00
_cell.angle_beta   90.00
_cell.angle_gamma   90.00
#
_symmetry.space_group_name_H-M   'P 1'
#
loop_
_entity.id
_entity.type
_entity.pdbx_description
1 polymer ?
#
loop_
_entity_poly.entity_id
_entity_poly.type
_entity_poly.pdbx_seq_one_letter_code
_entity_poly.pdbx_strand_id
1 'polypeptide(L)'
;MNTKFQKLVFATFILAGLFSCQKSESVDSQYESAVATADSTSVQNDEVSYAASQQIPDKKFVKTAEVSMEVKDVYEATVHIENALKNLGGFVTKSELQSQVIEEETYNTSDQNAVLLRKFNSYNKMQVRVPSEKLGAFLTSVNDRKLFLNTRIISAEDVTNNAKIAELELKKINKTGEVISQMKNNEKKANLTEENEEKNNTQQIENLNLADNIKYSTVDIYIKEPKVRIAEIAITNTQFYDNKYQVNFFYEAKSSLLNGFYFVQKFFVFLLNFWPLFVGILIVIYFVKYNLTTIIFPKKISKSEN
;
A
#
# COMPACT_ATOMS: atom_id res chain seq x y z
N MET A 1 44.42 -24.08 -33.50
CA MET A 1 44.79 -23.78 -32.10
C MET A 1 44.25 -24.92 -31.27
N ASN A 2 45.13 -25.65 -30.60
CA ASN A 2 44.91 -27.04 -30.15
C ASN A 2 43.88 -27.16 -28.98
N THR A 3 42.81 -27.87 -29.22
CA THR A 3 41.75 -28.20 -28.25
C THR A 3 42.22 -29.01 -27.02
N LYS A 4 43.42 -29.55 -27.05
CA LYS A 4 44.09 -30.27 -25.94
C LYS A 4 44.66 -29.31 -24.88
N PHE A 5 45.00 -28.10 -25.24
CA PHE A 5 45.56 -27.09 -24.32
C PHE A 5 44.47 -26.45 -23.46
N GLN A 6 43.23 -26.34 -23.99
CA GLN A 6 42.09 -25.75 -23.30
C GLN A 6 41.52 -26.67 -22.20
N LYS A 7 41.67 -27.99 -22.38
CA LYS A 7 41.23 -28.98 -21.36
C LYS A 7 42.21 -29.11 -20.20
N LEU A 8 43.49 -28.79 -20.42
CA LEU A 8 44.50 -28.84 -19.34
C LEU A 8 44.43 -27.64 -18.41
N VAL A 9 44.03 -26.47 -18.91
CA VAL A 9 43.86 -25.25 -18.10
C VAL A 9 42.60 -25.32 -17.21
N PHE A 10 41.57 -26.03 -17.68
CA PHE A 10 40.32 -26.20 -16.90
C PHE A 10 40.48 -27.21 -15.73
N ALA A 11 41.37 -28.19 -15.88
CA ALA A 11 41.63 -29.21 -14.84
C ALA A 11 42.50 -28.68 -13.69
N THR A 12 43.33 -27.68 -13.94
CA THR A 12 44.18 -27.07 -12.89
C THR A 12 43.43 -26.06 -12.01
N PHE A 13 42.30 -25.50 -12.47
CA PHE A 13 41.54 -24.53 -11.68
C PHE A 13 40.58 -25.19 -10.65
N ILE A 14 40.25 -26.49 -10.84
CA ILE A 14 39.37 -27.22 -9.90
C ILE A 14 40.16 -27.80 -8.71
N LEU A 15 41.49 -27.95 -8.81
CA LEU A 15 42.29 -28.53 -7.73
C LEU A 15 42.81 -27.52 -6.70
N ALA A 16 42.68 -26.21 -6.94
CA ALA A 16 43.12 -25.14 -6.03
C ALA A 16 42.08 -24.70 -4.97
N GLY A 17 40.85 -25.27 -4.97
CA GLY A 17 39.73 -24.88 -4.10
C GLY A 17 39.60 -25.67 -2.81
N LEU A 18 40.43 -26.66 -2.48
CA LEU A 18 40.18 -27.60 -1.39
C LEU A 18 41.10 -27.47 -0.15
N PHE A 19 41.90 -26.41 -0.06
CA PHE A 19 42.76 -26.20 1.13
C PHE A 19 42.53 -24.80 1.72
N SER A 20 41.38 -24.60 2.38
CA SER A 20 41.22 -23.52 3.35
C SER A 20 40.24 -23.96 4.44
N CYS A 21 40.68 -24.84 5.27
CA CYS A 21 40.08 -25.12 6.55
C CYS A 21 41.11 -24.77 7.64
N GLN A 22 41.11 -23.49 8.04
CA GLN A 22 41.94 -23.04 9.15
C GLN A 22 41.11 -23.16 10.44
N LYS A 23 41.47 -24.16 11.22
CA LYS A 23 41.00 -24.41 12.59
C LYS A 23 41.54 -23.30 13.48
N SER A 24 40.70 -22.38 13.94
CA SER A 24 41.04 -21.46 15.01
C SER A 24 40.83 -22.16 16.37
N GLU A 25 41.90 -22.30 17.13
CA GLU A 25 41.88 -22.70 18.52
C GLU A 25 41.07 -21.69 19.34
N SER A 26 40.08 -22.21 20.05
CA SER A 26 39.35 -21.50 21.08
C SER A 26 40.24 -21.33 22.32
N VAL A 27 40.63 -20.09 22.60
CA VAL A 27 41.13 -19.70 23.90
C VAL A 27 39.94 -19.73 24.87
N ASP A 28 39.99 -20.70 25.75
CA ASP A 28 39.12 -20.88 26.92
C ASP A 28 39.41 -19.75 27.92
N SER A 29 38.64 -18.65 27.85
CA SER A 29 38.56 -17.67 28.93
C SER A 29 37.27 -17.94 29.71
N GLN A 30 37.40 -18.68 30.81
CA GLN A 30 36.36 -18.75 31.83
C GLN A 30 36.03 -17.35 32.35
N TYR A 31 34.99 -16.76 31.79
CA TYR A 31 34.21 -15.77 32.51
C TYR A 31 33.03 -16.51 33.13
N GLU A 32 33.18 -16.75 34.40
CA GLU A 32 32.13 -17.14 35.33
C GLU A 32 31.08 -16.04 35.33
N SER A 33 30.15 -16.09 34.32
CA SER A 33 28.95 -15.29 34.35
C SER A 33 28.05 -15.86 35.40
N ALA A 34 28.05 -15.24 36.56
CA ALA A 34 26.96 -15.36 37.50
C ALA A 34 25.66 -15.10 36.77
N VAL A 35 24.97 -16.16 36.40
CA VAL A 35 23.58 -16.11 36.00
C VAL A 35 22.81 -15.70 37.25
N ALA A 36 22.69 -14.40 37.46
CA ALA A 36 21.62 -13.89 38.28
C ALA A 36 20.32 -14.26 37.53
N THR A 37 19.73 -15.36 37.97
CA THR A 37 18.31 -15.62 37.76
C THR A 37 17.56 -14.48 38.43
N ALA A 38 17.47 -13.34 37.71
CA ALA A 38 16.47 -12.38 38.01
C ALA A 38 15.16 -13.07 37.65
N ASP A 39 14.58 -13.69 38.65
CA ASP A 39 13.17 -14.05 38.66
C ASP A 39 12.36 -12.75 38.64
N SER A 40 12.34 -12.13 37.48
CA SER A 40 11.50 -10.96 37.18
C SER A 40 10.12 -11.44 36.85
N THR A 41 9.48 -12.14 37.76
CA THR A 41 8.05 -12.05 37.93
C THR A 41 7.74 -10.69 38.57
N SER A 42 8.08 -9.59 37.87
CA SER A 42 7.33 -8.37 38.05
C SER A 42 5.94 -8.68 37.51
N VAL A 43 5.06 -9.14 38.39
CA VAL A 43 3.65 -8.85 38.23
C VAL A 43 3.62 -7.31 38.11
N GLN A 44 3.67 -6.80 36.90
CA GLN A 44 3.29 -5.44 36.64
C GLN A 44 1.82 -5.37 37.06
N ASN A 45 1.61 -4.97 38.32
CA ASN A 45 0.37 -4.40 38.72
C ASN A 45 0.13 -3.26 37.71
N ASP A 46 -0.74 -3.50 36.74
CA ASP A 46 -1.22 -2.49 35.83
C ASP A 46 -2.05 -1.48 36.63
N GLU A 47 -1.36 -0.75 37.53
CA GLU A 47 -1.97 0.31 38.31
C GLU A 47 -2.54 1.33 37.32
N VAL A 48 -3.82 1.53 37.46
CA VAL A 48 -4.55 2.59 36.75
C VAL A 48 -3.76 3.89 36.96
N SER A 49 -3.33 4.51 35.89
CA SER A 49 -2.59 5.78 35.97
C SER A 49 -3.37 6.77 36.83
N TYR A 50 -2.71 7.34 37.84
CA TYR A 50 -3.32 8.34 38.71
C TYR A 50 -3.92 9.50 37.91
N ALA A 51 -3.23 9.97 36.83
CA ALA A 51 -3.72 11.03 35.96
C ALA A 51 -5.06 10.66 35.26
N ALA A 52 -5.28 9.38 34.94
CA ALA A 52 -6.52 8.92 34.35
C ALA A 52 -7.67 8.85 35.36
N SER A 53 -7.37 8.43 36.61
CA SER A 53 -8.36 8.15 37.65
C SER A 53 -8.58 9.30 38.63
N GLN A 54 -7.67 10.30 38.66
CA GLN A 54 -7.75 11.40 39.64
C GLN A 54 -9.09 12.14 39.57
N GLN A 55 -9.68 12.39 40.73
CA GLN A 55 -10.84 13.24 40.98
C GLN A 55 -10.51 14.09 42.18
N ILE A 56 -10.37 15.39 41.97
CA ILE A 56 -10.04 16.35 43.05
C ILE A 56 -11.28 17.22 43.26
N PRO A 57 -11.82 17.34 44.47
CA PRO A 57 -12.94 18.22 44.78
C PRO A 57 -12.66 19.64 44.25
N ASP A 58 -13.68 20.27 43.69
CA ASP A 58 -13.66 21.63 43.16
C ASP A 58 -12.72 21.87 41.96
N LYS A 59 -12.14 20.81 41.39
CA LYS A 59 -11.36 20.87 40.19
C LYS A 59 -12.04 20.25 38.99
N LYS A 60 -11.90 20.91 37.83
CA LYS A 60 -12.38 20.43 36.54
C LYS A 60 -11.19 20.09 35.64
N PHE A 61 -11.15 18.87 35.12
CA PHE A 61 -10.07 18.42 34.26
C PHE A 61 -10.58 18.09 32.87
N VAL A 62 -9.87 18.53 31.84
CA VAL A 62 -9.93 17.96 30.50
C VAL A 62 -8.87 16.85 30.45
N LYS A 63 -9.30 15.62 30.23
CA LYS A 63 -8.41 14.47 30.18
C LYS A 63 -8.29 13.96 28.75
N THR A 64 -7.04 13.69 28.33
CA THR A 64 -6.74 13.06 27.05
C THR A 64 -5.80 11.88 27.27
N ALA A 65 -5.88 10.88 26.40
CA ALA A 65 -4.93 9.78 26.40
C ALA A 65 -4.55 9.38 24.98
N GLU A 66 -3.28 9.03 24.81
CA GLU A 66 -2.76 8.42 23.60
C GLU A 66 -2.14 7.08 23.95
N VAL A 67 -2.57 6.01 23.25
CA VAL A 67 -2.09 4.64 23.48
C VAL A 67 -1.65 4.04 22.15
N SER A 68 -0.41 3.62 22.08
CA SER A 68 0.13 2.86 20.95
C SER A 68 0.64 1.52 21.45
N MET A 69 0.12 0.42 20.89
CA MET A 69 0.49 -0.93 21.35
C MET A 69 0.45 -1.96 20.22
N GLU A 70 1.15 -3.06 20.48
CA GLU A 70 1.08 -4.25 19.65
C GLU A 70 0.11 -5.26 20.27
N VAL A 71 -0.70 -5.87 19.41
CA VAL A 71 -1.74 -6.84 19.77
C VAL A 71 -1.59 -8.11 18.94
N LYS A 72 -2.14 -9.23 19.42
CA LYS A 72 -2.07 -10.50 18.71
C LYS A 72 -2.89 -10.50 17.41
N ASP A 73 -4.05 -9.91 17.44
CA ASP A 73 -4.99 -9.77 16.32
C ASP A 73 -5.68 -8.41 16.43
N VAL A 74 -5.52 -7.57 15.41
CA VAL A 74 -6.05 -6.20 15.41
C VAL A 74 -7.56 -6.19 15.37
N TYR A 75 -8.20 -7.11 14.64
CA TYR A 75 -9.67 -7.18 14.56
C TYR A 75 -10.29 -7.56 15.89
N GLU A 76 -9.78 -8.63 16.52
CA GLU A 76 -10.25 -9.06 17.84
C GLU A 76 -10.05 -7.99 18.92
N ALA A 77 -8.87 -7.34 18.90
CA ALA A 77 -8.57 -6.24 19.83
C ALA A 77 -9.51 -5.05 19.61
N THR A 78 -9.78 -4.68 18.35
CA THR A 78 -10.74 -3.62 18.02
C THR A 78 -12.12 -3.90 18.60
N VAL A 79 -12.67 -5.08 18.33
CA VAL A 79 -13.99 -5.48 18.83
C VAL A 79 -14.02 -5.50 20.35
N HIS A 80 -12.95 -5.95 21.01
CA HIS A 80 -12.85 -5.92 22.46
C HIS A 80 -12.88 -4.50 23.02
N ILE A 81 -12.10 -3.58 22.43
CA ILE A 81 -12.05 -2.17 22.82
C ILE A 81 -13.41 -1.51 22.63
N GLU A 82 -14.08 -1.74 21.51
CA GLU A 82 -15.42 -1.19 21.24
C GLU A 82 -16.46 -1.71 22.23
N ASN A 83 -16.43 -2.99 22.59
CA ASN A 83 -17.31 -3.57 23.60
C ASN A 83 -17.05 -2.99 25.00
N ALA A 84 -15.78 -2.85 25.39
CA ALA A 84 -15.40 -2.22 26.66
C ALA A 84 -15.90 -0.77 26.73
N LEU A 85 -15.71 -0.03 25.63
CA LEU A 85 -16.17 1.35 25.50
C LEU A 85 -17.70 1.47 25.67
N LYS A 86 -18.45 0.62 24.97
CA LYS A 86 -19.93 0.56 25.07
C LYS A 86 -20.37 0.28 26.49
N ASN A 87 -19.76 -0.66 27.20
CA ASN A 87 -20.10 -1.02 28.57
C ASN A 87 -19.84 0.11 29.57
N LEU A 88 -18.87 0.98 29.26
CA LEU A 88 -18.54 2.15 30.09
C LEU A 88 -19.33 3.41 29.71
N GLY A 89 -20.19 3.35 28.69
CA GLY A 89 -21.02 4.48 28.25
C GLY A 89 -20.24 5.47 27.37
N GLY A 90 -19.14 5.04 26.78
CA GLY A 90 -18.39 5.80 25.77
C GLY A 90 -18.88 5.52 24.35
N PHE A 91 -18.25 6.20 23.37
CA PHE A 91 -18.58 6.01 21.95
C PHE A 91 -17.33 6.24 21.07
N VAL A 92 -17.36 5.60 19.90
CA VAL A 92 -16.30 5.72 18.88
C VAL A 92 -16.61 6.93 18.00
N THR A 93 -15.63 7.81 17.83
CA THR A 93 -15.70 8.93 16.88
C THR A 93 -15.07 8.57 15.55
N LYS A 94 -14.01 7.76 15.58
CA LYS A 94 -13.33 7.24 14.38
C LYS A 94 -12.75 5.87 14.66
N SER A 95 -12.89 4.92 13.71
CA SER A 95 -12.21 3.63 13.72
C SER A 95 -11.79 3.32 12.28
N GLU A 96 -10.51 3.14 12.05
CA GLU A 96 -9.91 2.97 10.73
C GLU A 96 -8.99 1.73 10.74
N LEU A 97 -9.63 0.57 10.52
CA LEU A 97 -8.93 -0.71 10.44
C LEU A 97 -8.47 -0.94 9.00
N GLN A 98 -7.17 -1.16 8.82
CA GLN A 98 -6.56 -1.36 7.52
C GLN A 98 -5.60 -2.55 7.55
N SER A 99 -5.52 -3.25 6.42
CA SER A 99 -4.50 -4.26 6.15
C SER A 99 -3.63 -3.78 4.99
N GLN A 100 -2.37 -3.55 5.27
CA GLN A 100 -1.39 -3.14 4.27
C GLN A 100 -0.70 -4.37 3.70
N VAL A 101 -0.92 -4.63 2.41
CA VAL A 101 -0.21 -5.68 1.68
C VAL A 101 1.24 -5.24 1.46
N ILE A 102 2.17 -6.10 1.85
CA ILE A 102 3.62 -5.88 1.72
C ILE A 102 4.14 -6.59 0.47
N GLU A 103 3.66 -7.81 0.25
CA GLU A 103 4.12 -8.68 -0.83
C GLU A 103 2.98 -9.60 -1.26
N GLU A 104 2.92 -9.87 -2.55
CA GLU A 104 1.92 -10.75 -3.15
C GLU A 104 2.59 -11.63 -4.20
N GLU A 105 2.46 -12.95 -4.05
CA GLU A 105 3.04 -13.93 -4.95
C GLU A 105 2.01 -14.98 -5.33
N THR A 106 2.02 -15.39 -6.60
CA THR A 106 1.13 -16.44 -7.11
C THR A 106 1.91 -17.72 -7.35
N TYR A 107 1.45 -18.82 -6.77
CA TYR A 107 2.01 -20.15 -6.95
C TYR A 107 1.03 -21.04 -7.67
N ASN A 108 1.40 -21.54 -8.85
CA ASN A 108 0.59 -22.50 -9.58
C ASN A 108 0.69 -23.87 -8.91
N THR A 109 -0.43 -24.40 -8.42
CA THR A 109 -0.50 -25.72 -7.75
C THR A 109 -0.93 -26.84 -8.68
N SER A 110 -1.60 -26.49 -9.78
CA SER A 110 -1.99 -27.41 -10.87
C SER A 110 -2.26 -26.63 -12.16
N ASP A 111 -2.59 -27.33 -13.24
CA ASP A 111 -2.97 -26.71 -14.52
C ASP A 111 -4.15 -25.74 -14.38
N GLN A 112 -5.07 -25.98 -13.45
CA GLN A 112 -6.28 -25.18 -13.28
C GLN A 112 -6.28 -24.32 -12.01
N ASN A 113 -5.47 -24.67 -11.01
CA ASN A 113 -5.48 -24.04 -9.70
C ASN A 113 -4.16 -23.34 -9.39
N ALA A 114 -4.27 -22.23 -8.73
CA ALA A 114 -3.15 -21.50 -8.15
C ALA A 114 -3.51 -20.99 -6.75
N VAL A 115 -2.51 -20.65 -5.96
CA VAL A 115 -2.65 -20.03 -4.65
C VAL A 115 -1.96 -18.67 -4.68
N LEU A 116 -2.71 -17.65 -4.33
CA LEU A 116 -2.18 -16.31 -4.10
C LEU A 116 -1.76 -16.22 -2.63
N LEU A 117 -0.46 -16.08 -2.39
CA LEU A 117 0.13 -15.79 -1.08
C LEU A 117 0.24 -14.29 -0.91
N ARG A 118 -0.46 -13.77 0.10
CA ARG A 118 -0.45 -12.35 0.42
C ARG A 118 0.14 -12.14 1.81
N LYS A 119 1.28 -11.44 1.89
CA LYS A 119 1.90 -11.00 3.15
C LYS A 119 1.39 -9.60 3.48
N PHE A 120 0.82 -9.42 4.66
CA PHE A 120 0.22 -8.15 5.06
C PHE A 120 0.39 -7.87 6.55
N ASN A 121 0.33 -6.60 6.91
CA ASN A 121 0.23 -6.13 8.29
C ASN A 121 -1.13 -5.48 8.50
N SER A 122 -1.75 -5.77 9.64
CA SER A 122 -2.99 -5.11 10.05
C SER A 122 -2.72 -4.08 11.14
N TYR A 123 -3.41 -2.96 11.07
CA TYR A 123 -3.41 -1.94 12.11
C TYR A 123 -4.78 -1.25 12.18
N ASN A 124 -5.08 -0.66 13.33
CA ASN A 124 -6.25 0.19 13.49
C ASN A 124 -5.87 1.50 14.19
N LYS A 125 -6.41 2.61 13.68
CA LYS A 125 -6.38 3.94 14.30
C LYS A 125 -7.79 4.27 14.77
N MET A 126 -7.95 4.37 16.07
CA MET A 126 -9.22 4.68 16.69
C MET A 126 -9.15 5.98 17.46
N GLN A 127 -10.20 6.77 17.40
CA GLN A 127 -10.45 7.85 18.31
C GLN A 127 -11.79 7.61 19.01
N VAL A 128 -11.77 7.67 20.32
CA VAL A 128 -12.94 7.36 21.13
C VAL A 128 -13.18 8.42 22.21
N ARG A 129 -14.42 8.55 22.62
CA ARG A 129 -14.85 9.43 23.71
C ARG A 129 -15.34 8.58 24.88
N VAL A 130 -14.73 8.75 26.03
CA VAL A 130 -14.99 7.98 27.24
C VAL A 130 -15.44 8.93 28.35
N PRO A 131 -16.47 8.61 29.15
CA PRO A 131 -16.78 9.42 30.33
C PRO A 131 -15.52 9.60 31.20
N SER A 132 -15.16 10.85 31.53
CA SER A 132 -13.89 11.18 32.16
C SER A 132 -13.64 10.45 33.49
N GLU A 133 -14.73 10.08 34.20
CA GLU A 133 -14.66 9.27 35.41
C GLU A 133 -14.31 7.81 35.16
N LYS A 134 -14.57 7.32 33.95
CA LYS A 134 -14.34 5.93 33.53
C LYS A 134 -13.06 5.73 32.72
N LEU A 135 -12.30 6.81 32.46
CA LEU A 135 -11.07 6.76 31.65
C LEU A 135 -10.07 5.71 32.18
N GLY A 136 -9.86 5.67 33.50
CA GLY A 136 -8.95 4.68 34.11
C GLY A 136 -9.37 3.24 33.81
N ALA A 137 -10.65 2.90 34.07
CA ALA A 137 -11.20 1.57 33.82
C ALA A 137 -11.12 1.20 32.31
N PHE A 138 -11.37 2.16 31.43
CA PHE A 138 -11.25 1.95 30.00
C PHE A 138 -9.81 1.63 29.58
N LEU A 139 -8.83 2.43 30.05
CA LEU A 139 -7.42 2.21 29.73
C LEU A 139 -6.91 0.86 30.27
N THR A 140 -7.41 0.38 31.42
CA THR A 140 -7.12 -0.96 31.90
C THR A 140 -7.64 -2.02 30.93
N SER A 141 -8.89 -1.91 30.49
CA SER A 141 -9.48 -2.86 29.55
C SER A 141 -8.77 -2.86 28.18
N VAL A 142 -8.33 -1.70 27.69
CA VAL A 142 -7.52 -1.59 26.47
C VAL A 142 -6.18 -2.35 26.66
N ASN A 143 -5.58 -2.23 27.83
CA ASN A 143 -4.29 -2.85 28.17
C ASN A 143 -4.36 -4.38 28.24
N ASP A 144 -5.53 -4.98 28.50
CA ASP A 144 -5.71 -6.44 28.61
C ASP A 144 -5.37 -7.19 27.32
N ARG A 145 -5.39 -6.52 26.17
CA ARG A 145 -5.11 -7.11 24.86
C ARG A 145 -3.70 -6.81 24.33
N LYS A 146 -2.88 -6.09 25.12
CA LYS A 146 -1.52 -5.75 24.70
C LYS A 146 -0.61 -6.99 24.67
N LEU A 147 0.21 -7.10 23.63
CA LEU A 147 1.43 -7.89 23.63
C LEU A 147 2.61 -7.03 24.09
N PHE A 148 2.66 -5.80 23.56
CA PHE A 148 3.71 -4.84 23.86
C PHE A 148 3.13 -3.42 23.83
N LEU A 149 3.50 -2.60 24.82
CA LEU A 149 3.12 -1.20 24.92
C LEU A 149 4.22 -0.33 24.33
N ASN A 150 3.96 0.31 23.19
CA ASN A 150 4.91 1.23 22.56
C ASN A 150 4.91 2.59 23.26
N THR A 151 3.70 3.15 23.45
CA THR A 151 3.53 4.50 24.02
C THR A 151 2.23 4.55 24.79
N ARG A 152 2.25 5.22 25.95
CA ARG A 152 1.06 5.63 26.70
C ARG A 152 1.30 7.02 27.26
N ILE A 153 0.57 8.00 26.76
CA ILE A 153 0.58 9.39 27.23
C ILE A 153 -0.80 9.67 27.82
N ILE A 154 -0.85 10.18 29.02
CA ILE A 154 -2.11 10.59 29.65
C ILE A 154 -1.90 12.02 30.18
N SER A 155 -2.79 12.92 29.75
CA SER A 155 -2.82 14.31 30.19
C SER A 155 -4.12 14.60 30.93
N ALA A 156 -4.00 15.38 31.98
CA ALA A 156 -5.13 15.89 32.74
C ALA A 156 -4.88 17.39 33.01
N GLU A 157 -5.49 18.24 32.20
CA GLU A 157 -5.36 19.68 32.27
C GLU A 157 -6.42 20.26 33.22
N ASP A 158 -5.98 21.04 34.24
CA ASP A 158 -6.88 21.75 35.13
C ASP A 158 -7.49 22.98 34.42
N VAL A 159 -8.73 22.88 34.04
CA VAL A 159 -9.49 23.96 33.36
C VAL A 159 -10.51 24.62 34.27
N THR A 160 -10.34 24.50 35.60
CA THR A 160 -11.27 25.07 36.60
C THR A 160 -11.43 26.57 36.42
N ASN A 161 -10.33 27.30 36.27
CA ASN A 161 -10.39 28.75 36.08
C ASN A 161 -10.97 29.14 34.73
N ASN A 162 -10.64 28.40 33.68
CA ASN A 162 -11.17 28.63 32.32
C ASN A 162 -12.70 28.47 32.31
N ALA A 163 -13.22 27.42 32.96
CA ALA A 163 -14.68 27.19 33.08
C ALA A 163 -15.38 28.32 33.87
N LYS A 164 -14.74 28.84 34.91
CA LYS A 164 -15.27 29.97 35.70
C LYS A 164 -15.23 31.31 34.92
N ILE A 165 -14.17 31.56 34.20
CA ILE A 165 -14.03 32.74 33.32
C ILE A 165 -15.14 32.68 32.24
N ALA A 166 -15.28 31.58 31.57
CA ALA A 166 -16.29 31.37 30.53
C ALA A 166 -17.72 31.65 31.04
N GLU A 167 -18.05 31.21 32.26
CA GLU A 167 -19.33 31.51 32.90
C GLU A 167 -19.51 33.04 33.21
N LEU A 168 -18.46 33.68 33.66
CA LEU A 168 -18.48 35.15 33.94
C LEU A 168 -18.63 35.95 32.66
N GLU A 169 -17.94 35.57 31.57
CA GLU A 169 -18.08 36.20 30.26
C GLU A 169 -19.48 36.09 29.70
N LEU A 170 -20.11 34.90 29.78
CA LEU A 170 -21.50 34.72 29.37
C LEU A 170 -22.44 35.62 30.17
N LYS A 171 -22.26 35.75 31.50
CA LYS A 171 -23.03 36.66 32.34
C LYS A 171 -22.87 38.12 31.93
N LYS A 172 -21.66 38.53 31.58
CA LYS A 172 -21.36 39.90 31.10
C LYS A 172 -22.04 40.16 29.76
N ILE A 173 -21.96 39.24 28.79
CA ILE A 173 -22.59 39.37 27.47
C ILE A 173 -24.12 39.52 27.63
N ASN A 174 -24.74 38.68 28.45
CA ASN A 174 -26.18 38.76 28.74
C ASN A 174 -26.59 40.10 29.35
N LYS A 175 -25.84 40.55 30.34
CA LYS A 175 -26.07 41.89 30.94
C LYS A 175 -25.89 43.04 29.94
N THR A 176 -24.91 42.94 29.04
CA THR A 176 -24.74 43.90 27.95
C THR A 176 -25.90 43.90 26.99
N GLY A 177 -26.44 42.72 26.63
CA GLY A 177 -27.66 42.57 25.81
C GLY A 177 -28.89 43.26 26.47
N GLU A 178 -29.04 43.10 27.78
CA GLU A 178 -30.13 43.78 28.53
C GLU A 178 -30.00 45.32 28.42
N VAL A 179 -28.80 45.88 28.58
CA VAL A 179 -28.55 47.33 28.43
C VAL A 179 -28.83 47.78 26.99
N ILE A 180 -28.37 47.03 25.97
CA ILE A 180 -28.66 47.36 24.58
C ILE A 180 -30.15 47.33 24.27
N SER A 181 -30.89 46.40 24.88
CA SER A 181 -32.35 46.28 24.67
C SER A 181 -33.11 47.56 25.08
N GLN A 182 -32.61 48.27 26.10
CA GLN A 182 -33.20 49.49 26.63
C GLN A 182 -32.83 50.76 25.81
N MET A 183 -31.91 50.67 24.84
CA MET A 183 -31.53 51.78 23.98
C MET A 183 -32.66 52.14 23.01
N LYS A 184 -32.67 53.44 22.58
CA LYS A 184 -33.56 53.91 21.52
C LYS A 184 -33.27 53.16 20.20
N ASN A 185 -34.33 52.82 19.47
CA ASN A 185 -34.21 52.13 18.19
C ASN A 185 -33.53 53.07 17.15
N ASN A 186 -32.34 52.72 16.77
CA ASN A 186 -31.57 53.38 15.73
C ASN A 186 -30.54 52.38 15.15
N GLU A 187 -29.85 52.76 14.08
CA GLU A 187 -28.81 51.93 13.43
C GLU A 187 -27.73 51.48 14.42
N LYS A 188 -27.33 52.36 15.35
CA LYS A 188 -26.32 51.98 16.36
C LYS A 188 -26.82 50.85 17.28
N LYS A 189 -28.10 50.86 17.68
CA LYS A 189 -28.68 49.75 18.45
C LYS A 189 -28.67 48.46 17.64
N ALA A 190 -29.02 48.50 16.34
CA ALA A 190 -29.03 47.30 15.50
C ALA A 190 -27.61 46.71 15.42
N ASN A 191 -26.61 47.52 15.15
CA ASN A 191 -25.19 47.05 15.05
C ASN A 191 -24.70 46.46 16.37
N LEU A 192 -24.98 47.14 17.52
CA LEU A 192 -24.58 46.61 18.84
C LEU A 192 -25.31 45.32 19.20
N THR A 193 -26.57 45.15 18.77
CA THR A 193 -27.34 43.94 19.00
C THR A 193 -26.71 42.78 18.23
N GLU A 194 -26.43 42.98 16.95
CA GLU A 194 -25.77 41.96 16.09
C GLU A 194 -24.40 41.55 16.66
N GLU A 195 -23.55 42.50 17.02
CA GLU A 195 -22.25 42.23 17.64
C GLU A 195 -22.38 41.45 18.96
N ASN A 196 -23.37 41.81 19.82
CA ASN A 196 -23.59 41.11 21.08
C ASN A 196 -24.13 39.71 20.90
N GLU A 197 -25.02 39.49 19.90
CA GLU A 197 -25.55 38.16 19.55
C GLU A 197 -24.43 37.27 19.00
N GLU A 198 -23.55 37.79 18.14
CA GLU A 198 -22.42 37.02 17.61
C GLU A 198 -21.47 36.60 18.75
N LYS A 199 -21.12 37.50 19.66
CA LYS A 199 -20.32 37.18 20.83
C LYS A 199 -20.97 36.16 21.74
N ASN A 200 -22.29 36.28 21.95
CA ASN A 200 -23.06 35.37 22.76
C ASN A 200 -23.05 33.94 22.15
N ASN A 201 -23.29 33.83 20.84
CA ASN A 201 -23.29 32.55 20.15
C ASN A 201 -21.90 31.90 20.20
N THR A 202 -20.84 32.64 19.95
CA THR A 202 -19.45 32.16 20.02
C THR A 202 -19.13 31.67 21.44
N GLN A 203 -19.44 32.46 22.47
CA GLN A 203 -19.18 32.07 23.86
C GLN A 203 -20.01 30.84 24.31
N GLN A 204 -21.23 30.74 23.86
CA GLN A 204 -22.06 29.54 24.13
C GLN A 204 -21.41 28.28 23.49
N ILE A 205 -20.97 28.36 22.24
CA ILE A 205 -20.29 27.22 21.54
C ILE A 205 -19.03 26.82 22.31
N GLU A 206 -18.19 27.77 22.70
CA GLU A 206 -16.98 27.50 23.49
C GLU A 206 -17.30 26.83 24.84
N ASN A 207 -18.34 27.32 25.54
CA ASN A 207 -18.78 26.73 26.80
C ASN A 207 -19.32 25.31 26.64
N LEU A 208 -20.07 25.03 25.57
CA LEU A 208 -20.57 23.67 25.27
C LEU A 208 -19.39 22.73 24.96
N ASN A 209 -18.42 23.19 24.18
CA ASN A 209 -17.22 22.40 23.84
C ASN A 209 -16.39 22.12 25.11
N LEU A 210 -16.19 23.10 25.96
CA LEU A 210 -15.47 22.93 27.23
C LEU A 210 -16.19 21.94 28.16
N ALA A 211 -17.53 22.09 28.30
CA ALA A 211 -18.33 21.18 29.09
C ALA A 211 -18.28 19.75 28.57
N ASP A 212 -18.32 19.55 27.24
CA ASP A 212 -18.21 18.25 26.62
C ASP A 212 -16.82 17.63 26.87
N ASN A 213 -15.75 18.41 26.75
CA ASN A 213 -14.37 17.95 26.99
C ASN A 213 -14.10 17.62 28.48
N ILE A 214 -14.78 18.28 29.40
CA ILE A 214 -14.74 17.92 30.82
C ILE A 214 -15.48 16.61 31.06
N LYS A 215 -16.64 16.43 30.42
CA LYS A 215 -17.51 15.26 30.59
C LYS A 215 -16.92 14.01 29.93
N TYR A 216 -16.34 14.15 28.74
CA TYR A 216 -15.79 13.03 27.98
C TYR A 216 -14.30 13.28 27.69
N SER A 217 -13.48 12.32 28.07
CA SER A 217 -12.07 12.27 27.70
C SER A 217 -11.92 11.77 26.27
N THR A 218 -10.97 12.34 25.52
CA THR A 218 -10.60 11.87 24.20
C THR A 218 -9.45 10.87 24.33
N VAL A 219 -9.59 9.70 23.70
CA VAL A 219 -8.55 8.67 23.68
C VAL A 219 -8.23 8.31 22.23
N ASP A 220 -6.98 8.55 21.83
CA ASP A 220 -6.43 8.14 20.56
C ASP A 220 -5.69 6.80 20.75
N ILE A 221 -6.11 5.78 20.00
CA ILE A 221 -5.59 4.42 20.13
C ILE A 221 -5.03 3.99 18.79
N TYR A 222 -3.77 3.57 18.79
CA TYR A 222 -3.12 2.94 17.65
C TYR A 222 -2.72 1.51 18.02
N ILE A 223 -3.33 0.53 17.35
CA ILE A 223 -3.00 -0.88 17.53
C ILE A 223 -2.49 -1.48 16.22
N LYS A 224 -1.47 -2.31 16.31
CA LYS A 224 -0.88 -3.04 15.18
C LYS A 224 -0.48 -4.45 15.56
N GLU A 225 -0.31 -5.31 14.58
CA GLU A 225 0.28 -6.64 14.76
C GLU A 225 1.81 -6.56 14.66
N PRO A 226 2.58 -7.28 15.52
CA PRO A 226 4.04 -7.22 15.52
C PRO A 226 4.68 -7.99 14.36
N LYS A 227 3.93 -8.92 13.76
CA LYS A 227 4.41 -9.81 12.69
C LYS A 227 3.54 -9.70 11.46
N VAL A 228 4.18 -9.88 10.31
CA VAL A 228 3.49 -10.03 9.02
C VAL A 228 2.63 -11.29 9.06
N ARG A 229 1.38 -11.17 8.63
CA ARG A 229 0.45 -12.29 8.42
C ARG A 229 0.52 -12.76 6.98
N ILE A 230 0.18 -14.02 6.78
CA ILE A 230 0.08 -14.64 5.46
C ILE A 230 -1.37 -15.06 5.26
N ALA A 231 -1.97 -14.60 4.16
CA ALA A 231 -3.24 -15.08 3.67
C ALA A 231 -3.00 -15.96 2.44
N GLU A 232 -3.55 -17.16 2.44
CA GLU A 232 -3.57 -18.07 1.30
C GLU A 232 -4.94 -18.02 0.65
N ILE A 233 -4.99 -17.53 -0.59
CA ILE A 233 -6.23 -17.34 -1.32
C ILE A 233 -6.20 -18.27 -2.53
N ALA A 234 -7.13 -19.23 -2.59
CA ALA A 234 -7.28 -20.08 -3.74
C ALA A 234 -7.76 -19.27 -4.95
N ILE A 235 -7.02 -19.32 -6.03
CA ILE A 235 -7.34 -18.66 -7.29
C ILE A 235 -7.20 -19.63 -8.46
N THR A 236 -7.69 -19.23 -9.63
CA THR A 236 -7.54 -19.98 -10.86
C THR A 236 -6.16 -19.70 -11.49
N ASN A 237 -5.50 -20.75 -12.00
CA ASN A 237 -4.27 -20.60 -12.78
C ASN A 237 -4.61 -20.00 -14.16
N THR A 238 -4.31 -18.70 -14.32
CA THR A 238 -4.58 -17.96 -15.56
C THR A 238 -3.69 -18.44 -16.72
N GLN A 239 -2.46 -18.90 -16.45
CA GLN A 239 -1.54 -19.40 -17.47
C GLN A 239 -2.11 -20.63 -18.21
N PHE A 240 -2.88 -21.47 -17.52
CA PHE A 240 -3.53 -22.59 -18.18
C PHE A 240 -4.56 -22.11 -19.19
N TYR A 241 -5.34 -21.08 -18.87
CA TYR A 241 -6.34 -20.54 -19.78
C TYR A 241 -5.69 -19.82 -20.96
N ASP A 242 -4.61 -19.08 -20.73
CA ASP A 242 -3.84 -18.44 -21.79
C ASP A 242 -3.29 -19.49 -22.76
N ASN A 243 -2.72 -20.60 -22.25
CA ASN A 243 -2.23 -21.71 -23.06
C ASN A 243 -3.37 -22.46 -23.79
N LYS A 244 -4.52 -22.61 -23.14
CA LYS A 244 -5.70 -23.28 -23.75
C LYS A 244 -6.24 -22.52 -24.97
N TYR A 245 -6.15 -21.22 -24.95
CA TYR A 245 -6.62 -20.35 -26.04
C TYR A 245 -5.49 -19.91 -26.97
N GLN A 246 -4.25 -20.33 -26.76
CA GLN A 246 -3.19 -20.17 -27.74
C GLN A 246 -3.52 -20.99 -28.99
N VAL A 247 -3.31 -20.36 -30.12
CA VAL A 247 -3.60 -20.97 -31.43
C VAL A 247 -2.74 -22.22 -31.60
N ASN A 248 -3.38 -23.37 -31.89
CA ASN A 248 -2.70 -24.64 -32.05
C ASN A 248 -1.64 -24.51 -33.15
N PHE A 249 -0.39 -24.93 -32.89
CA PHE A 249 0.72 -24.93 -33.85
C PHE A 249 0.32 -25.45 -35.25
N PHE A 250 -0.45 -26.53 -35.32
CA PHE A 250 -0.92 -27.05 -36.59
C PHE A 250 -1.86 -26.12 -37.34
N TYR A 251 -2.66 -25.35 -36.63
CA TYR A 251 -3.50 -24.32 -37.23
C TYR A 251 -2.66 -23.13 -37.76
N GLU A 252 -1.67 -22.68 -37.00
CA GLU A 252 -0.76 -21.61 -37.46
C GLU A 252 0.10 -22.08 -38.64
N ALA A 253 0.62 -23.30 -38.60
CA ALA A 253 1.38 -23.87 -39.70
C ALA A 253 0.53 -23.98 -40.98
N LYS A 254 -0.71 -24.46 -40.86
CA LYS A 254 -1.67 -24.51 -41.98
C LYS A 254 -1.98 -23.11 -42.52
N SER A 255 -2.24 -22.17 -41.64
CA SER A 255 -2.51 -20.77 -41.99
C SER A 255 -1.32 -20.13 -42.70
N SER A 256 -0.09 -20.37 -42.20
CA SER A 256 1.14 -19.85 -42.80
C SER A 256 1.41 -20.49 -44.18
N LEU A 257 1.14 -21.79 -44.35
CA LEU A 257 1.23 -22.46 -45.66
C LEU A 257 0.22 -21.87 -46.66
N LEU A 258 -1.03 -21.68 -46.26
CA LEU A 258 -2.05 -21.06 -47.11
C LEU A 258 -1.67 -19.61 -47.49
N ASN A 259 -1.19 -18.83 -46.53
CA ASN A 259 -0.73 -17.47 -46.78
C ASN A 259 0.47 -17.42 -47.72
N GLY A 260 1.42 -18.36 -47.54
CA GLY A 260 2.56 -18.52 -48.45
C GLY A 260 2.09 -18.91 -49.87
N PHE A 261 1.11 -19.79 -50.00
CA PHE A 261 0.53 -20.17 -51.31
C PHE A 261 -0.19 -18.98 -51.98
N TYR A 262 -0.94 -18.20 -51.23
CA TYR A 262 -1.55 -16.96 -51.73
C TYR A 262 -0.52 -15.91 -52.16
N PHE A 263 0.60 -15.82 -51.44
CA PHE A 263 1.69 -14.95 -51.83
C PHE A 263 2.31 -15.37 -53.19
N VAL A 264 2.59 -16.67 -53.35
CA VAL A 264 3.08 -17.21 -54.63
C VAL A 264 2.09 -16.97 -55.74
N GLN A 265 0.79 -17.19 -55.50
CA GLN A 265 -0.29 -16.92 -56.48
C GLN A 265 -0.31 -15.44 -56.91
N LYS A 266 -0.26 -14.52 -55.98
CA LYS A 266 -0.17 -13.07 -56.24
C LYS A 266 1.10 -12.70 -57.02
N PHE A 267 2.20 -13.36 -56.74
CA PHE A 267 3.47 -13.13 -57.44
C PHE A 267 3.33 -13.58 -58.93
N PHE A 268 2.72 -14.71 -59.20
CA PHE A 268 2.46 -15.13 -60.60
C PHE A 268 1.51 -14.20 -61.33
N VAL A 269 0.45 -13.71 -60.68
CA VAL A 269 -0.48 -12.71 -61.25
C VAL A 269 0.26 -11.40 -61.53
N PHE A 270 1.17 -10.98 -60.64
CA PHE A 270 2.01 -9.83 -60.87
C PHE A 270 2.92 -10.01 -62.09
N LEU A 271 3.59 -11.17 -62.25
CA LEU A 271 4.39 -11.49 -63.42
C LEU A 271 3.57 -11.48 -64.74
N LEU A 272 2.36 -12.02 -64.70
CA LEU A 272 1.45 -12.00 -65.84
C LEU A 272 1.06 -10.57 -66.21
N ASN A 273 0.97 -9.65 -65.28
CA ASN A 273 0.66 -8.25 -65.55
C ASN A 273 1.80 -7.54 -66.30
N PHE A 274 3.02 -8.03 -66.24
CA PHE A 274 4.20 -7.49 -66.94
C PHE A 274 4.49 -8.23 -68.27
N TRP A 275 3.58 -9.10 -68.79
CA TRP A 275 3.77 -9.82 -70.02
C TRP A 275 4.17 -8.91 -71.23
N PRO A 276 3.63 -7.69 -71.36
CA PRO A 276 4.05 -6.82 -72.48
C PRO A 276 5.54 -6.45 -72.45
N LEU A 277 6.09 -6.33 -71.28
CA LEU A 277 7.50 -6.01 -71.08
C LEU A 277 8.41 -7.20 -71.49
N PHE A 278 7.99 -8.47 -71.16
CA PHE A 278 8.69 -9.64 -71.62
C PHE A 278 8.66 -9.79 -73.13
N VAL A 279 7.51 -9.49 -73.75
CA VAL A 279 7.40 -9.49 -75.23
C VAL A 279 8.31 -8.43 -75.83
N GLY A 280 8.36 -7.22 -75.26
CA GLY A 280 9.27 -6.17 -75.69
C GLY A 280 10.73 -6.58 -75.64
N ILE A 281 11.13 -7.22 -74.55
CA ILE A 281 12.51 -7.76 -74.40
C ILE A 281 12.81 -8.81 -75.45
N LEU A 282 11.90 -9.75 -75.70
CA LEU A 282 12.07 -10.77 -76.74
C LEU A 282 12.20 -10.16 -78.15
N ILE A 283 11.45 -9.11 -78.47
CA ILE A 283 11.57 -8.39 -79.72
C ILE A 283 12.93 -7.74 -79.86
N VAL A 284 13.44 -7.10 -78.78
CA VAL A 284 14.76 -6.48 -78.79
C VAL A 284 15.83 -7.56 -78.99
N ILE A 285 15.78 -8.69 -78.26
CA ILE A 285 16.71 -9.82 -78.42
C ILE A 285 16.66 -10.35 -79.86
N TYR A 286 15.49 -10.48 -80.44
CA TYR A 286 15.31 -10.93 -81.83
C TYR A 286 15.99 -9.96 -82.81
N PHE A 287 15.77 -8.64 -82.69
CA PHE A 287 16.38 -7.61 -83.52
C PHE A 287 17.92 -7.59 -83.35
N VAL A 288 18.46 -7.72 -82.16
CA VAL A 288 19.89 -7.77 -81.89
C VAL A 288 20.49 -9.01 -82.55
N LYS A 289 19.86 -10.19 -82.37
CA LYS A 289 20.33 -11.44 -82.99
C LYS A 289 20.25 -11.39 -84.54
N TYR A 290 19.20 -10.82 -85.11
CA TYR A 290 19.02 -10.65 -86.51
C TYR A 290 20.08 -9.70 -87.11
N ASN A 291 20.34 -8.57 -86.49
CA ASN A 291 21.37 -7.64 -86.95
C ASN A 291 22.79 -8.20 -86.80
N LEU A 292 23.05 -8.98 -85.76
CA LEU A 292 24.35 -9.68 -85.62
C LEU A 292 24.57 -10.71 -86.73
N THR A 293 23.53 -11.44 -87.16
CA THR A 293 23.65 -12.43 -88.23
C THR A 293 23.88 -11.77 -89.58
N THR A 294 23.34 -10.58 -89.85
CA THR A 294 23.59 -9.81 -91.07
C THR A 294 24.97 -9.20 -91.11
N ILE A 295 25.58 -8.90 -89.98
CA ILE A 295 26.92 -8.32 -89.91
C ILE A 295 28.01 -9.41 -90.00
N ILE A 296 27.75 -10.65 -89.55
CA ILE A 296 28.76 -11.74 -89.53
C ILE A 296 28.81 -12.53 -90.84
N PHE A 297 27.76 -12.54 -91.68
CA PHE A 297 27.75 -13.20 -92.95
C PHE A 297 27.41 -12.23 -94.08
N PRO A 298 28.43 -11.45 -94.68
CA PRO A 298 28.19 -10.70 -95.87
C PRO A 298 28.02 -11.67 -97.06
N LYS A 299 26.94 -11.50 -97.81
CA LYS A 299 26.55 -12.27 -98.99
C LYS A 299 27.69 -12.20 -100.03
N LYS A 300 28.38 -13.30 -100.32
CA LYS A 300 29.41 -13.41 -101.30
C LYS A 300 28.77 -13.22 -102.68
N ILE A 301 29.11 -12.07 -103.36
CA ILE A 301 28.76 -11.78 -104.73
C ILE A 301 29.62 -12.63 -105.61
N SER A 302 29.06 -13.64 -106.34
CA SER A 302 29.74 -14.35 -107.41
C SER A 302 29.81 -13.46 -108.70
N LYS A 303 31.00 -13.03 -109.02
CA LYS A 303 31.30 -12.56 -110.37
C LYS A 303 31.27 -13.74 -111.32
N SER A 304 30.39 -13.75 -112.36
CA SER A 304 30.57 -14.59 -113.54
C SER A 304 31.29 -13.74 -114.58
N GLU A 305 32.48 -14.23 -114.98
CA GLU A 305 33.09 -13.79 -116.20
C GLU A 305 32.43 -14.58 -117.36
N ASN A 306 32.01 -13.85 -118.38
CA ASN A 306 32.35 -13.86 -119.80
C ASN A 306 31.83 -12.64 -120.46
#